data_164a1f94d168c165f888d1839df35481
#
_entry.id   164a1f94d168c165f888d1839df35481
#
_cell.length_a   1.000
_cell.length_b   1.000
_cell.length_c   1.000
_cell.angle_alpha   90.00
_cell.angle_beta   90.00
_cell.angle_gamma   90.00
#
_symmetry.space_group_name_H-M   'P 1'
#
loop_
_entity.id
_entity.type
_entity.pdbx_description
1 polymer ?
#
loop_
_entity_poly.entity_id
_entity_poly.type
_entity_poly.pdbx_seq_one_letter_code
_entity_poly.pdbx_strand_id
1 'polypeptide(L)'
;MLGLIVVLGFFVVRAAWLIQVTPTYWQEHQTFLQDTPTEDLDDLAGGVQSRTLREWSYPIGDGDGLRTVTYGFDEVNAWLATRLRPLLRNQNVNLPAEVGEFMLAQRDEQLVLAFDYESATLGSRIASLYFEFRSEPDTEEGRDPLAVRVRSAQAGEQHLSVRYLVGQVKDQPALQSAGLQELLQTLGRRHFVTLPPIPVDDRREATVLDVELQPTGVELLVRVASHDASDGSAD
;
A
#
# COMPACT_ATOMS: atom_id res chain seq x y z
N MET A 1 -23.09 36.84 15.25
CA MET A 1 -23.29 35.48 15.70
C MET A 1 -23.98 34.61 14.66
N LEU A 2 -25.12 35.00 14.09
CA LEU A 2 -25.88 34.22 13.10
C LEU A 2 -25.04 33.87 11.83
N GLY A 3 -24.28 34.84 11.31
CA GLY A 3 -23.41 34.63 10.13
C GLY A 3 -22.33 33.58 10.34
N LEU A 4 -21.76 33.46 11.53
CA LEU A 4 -20.76 32.46 11.86
C LEU A 4 -21.36 31.03 11.86
N ILE A 5 -22.58 30.91 12.39
CA ILE A 5 -23.30 29.60 12.42
C ILE A 5 -23.65 29.13 11.01
N VAL A 6 -24.06 30.03 10.12
CA VAL A 6 -24.37 29.72 8.72
C VAL A 6 -23.11 29.30 7.99
N VAL A 7 -21.98 29.98 8.17
CA VAL A 7 -20.69 29.61 7.55
C VAL A 7 -20.19 28.28 8.07
N LEU A 8 -20.25 28.04 9.39
CA LEU A 8 -19.89 26.76 9.99
C LEU A 8 -20.79 25.62 9.48
N GLY A 9 -22.12 25.86 9.42
CA GLY A 9 -23.06 24.89 8.86
C GLY A 9 -22.76 24.53 7.41
N PHE A 10 -22.45 25.54 6.59
CA PHE A 10 -22.06 25.32 5.20
C PHE A 10 -20.79 24.46 5.08
N PHE A 11 -19.76 24.74 5.91
CA PHE A 11 -18.53 23.92 5.90
C PHE A 11 -18.78 22.48 6.35
N VAL A 12 -19.61 22.26 7.36
CA VAL A 12 -19.97 20.92 7.84
C VAL A 12 -20.73 20.13 6.75
N VAL A 13 -21.74 20.78 6.13
CA VAL A 13 -22.51 20.13 5.05
C VAL A 13 -21.61 19.83 3.85
N ARG A 14 -20.74 20.77 3.47
CA ARG A 14 -19.78 20.57 2.38
C ARG A 14 -18.80 19.42 2.67
N ALA A 15 -18.25 19.38 3.89
CA ALA A 15 -17.36 18.31 4.30
C ALA A 15 -18.06 16.95 4.29
N ALA A 16 -19.29 16.87 4.83
CA ALA A 16 -20.11 15.66 4.79
C ALA A 16 -20.43 15.22 3.36
N TRP A 17 -20.67 16.16 2.45
CA TRP A 17 -20.91 15.88 1.05
C TRP A 17 -19.64 15.37 0.35
N LEU A 18 -18.49 16.02 0.57
CA LEU A 18 -17.20 15.60 -0.03
C LEU A 18 -16.77 14.19 0.42
N ILE A 19 -17.10 13.79 1.64
CA ILE A 19 -16.88 12.42 2.12
C ILE A 19 -17.72 11.41 1.32
N GLN A 20 -18.86 11.83 0.77
CA GLN A 20 -19.77 10.95 0.02
C GLN A 20 -19.41 10.83 -1.46
N VAL A 21 -18.58 11.72 -1.99
CA VAL A 21 -18.18 11.68 -3.39
C VAL A 21 -17.23 10.51 -3.61
N THR A 22 -17.60 9.66 -4.56
CA THR A 22 -16.72 8.58 -5.01
C THR A 22 -15.67 9.15 -5.96
N PRO A 23 -14.37 9.02 -5.65
CA PRO A 23 -13.32 9.52 -6.53
C PRO A 23 -13.36 8.87 -7.93
N THR A 24 -13.01 9.64 -8.97
CA THR A 24 -13.06 9.16 -10.36
C THR A 24 -12.17 7.93 -10.57
N TYR A 25 -10.96 7.93 -10.00
CA TYR A 25 -10.04 6.78 -10.11
C TYR A 25 -10.62 5.49 -9.51
N TRP A 26 -11.47 5.62 -8.46
CA TRP A 26 -12.16 4.46 -7.90
C TRP A 26 -13.26 3.94 -8.85
N GLN A 27 -13.97 4.84 -9.50
CA GLN A 27 -14.97 4.45 -10.51
C GLN A 27 -14.30 3.75 -11.71
N GLU A 28 -13.17 4.27 -12.18
CA GLU A 28 -12.34 3.64 -13.22
C GLU A 28 -11.90 2.22 -12.81
N HIS A 29 -11.44 2.05 -11.56
CA HIS A 29 -11.08 0.75 -11.02
C HIS A 29 -12.26 -0.21 -10.95
N GLN A 30 -13.42 0.24 -10.48
CA GLN A 30 -14.64 -0.58 -10.44
C GLN A 30 -15.06 -1.02 -11.85
N THR A 31 -14.98 -0.10 -12.83
CA THR A 31 -15.23 -0.42 -14.22
C THR A 31 -14.24 -1.46 -14.74
N PHE A 32 -12.96 -1.30 -14.46
CA PHE A 32 -11.93 -2.29 -14.81
C PHE A 32 -12.26 -3.67 -14.27
N LEU A 33 -12.61 -3.78 -12.98
CA LEU A 33 -12.94 -5.08 -12.36
C LEU A 33 -14.22 -5.69 -12.92
N GLN A 34 -15.23 -4.87 -13.28
CA GLN A 34 -16.50 -5.34 -13.83
C GLN A 34 -16.37 -5.77 -15.29
N ASP A 35 -15.59 -5.06 -16.08
CA ASP A 35 -15.45 -5.30 -17.52
C ASP A 35 -14.41 -6.39 -17.83
N THR A 36 -13.50 -6.69 -16.89
CA THR A 36 -12.47 -7.71 -17.07
C THR A 36 -12.99 -9.08 -16.62
N PRO A 37 -12.98 -10.10 -17.49
CA PRO A 37 -13.34 -11.47 -17.12
C PRO A 37 -12.48 -11.99 -15.95
N THR A 38 -13.06 -12.83 -15.11
CA THR A 38 -12.36 -13.39 -13.94
C THR A 38 -11.08 -14.15 -14.33
N GLU A 39 -11.08 -14.83 -15.46
CA GLU A 39 -9.91 -15.55 -15.97
C GLU A 39 -8.77 -14.60 -16.32
N ASP A 40 -9.08 -13.46 -16.96
CA ASP A 40 -8.09 -12.43 -17.30
C ASP A 40 -7.54 -11.74 -16.04
N LEU A 41 -8.38 -11.51 -15.02
CA LEU A 41 -7.92 -10.99 -13.71
C LEU A 41 -6.99 -11.98 -13.02
N ASP A 42 -7.28 -13.28 -13.08
CA ASP A 42 -6.41 -14.31 -12.51
C ASP A 42 -5.08 -14.41 -13.26
N ASP A 43 -5.07 -14.25 -14.59
CA ASP A 43 -3.86 -14.22 -15.41
C ASP A 43 -2.99 -13.01 -15.10
N LEU A 44 -3.58 -11.81 -15.00
CA LEU A 44 -2.88 -10.60 -14.59
C LEU A 44 -2.25 -10.75 -13.20
N ALA A 45 -3.02 -11.25 -12.23
CA ALA A 45 -2.54 -11.51 -10.87
C ALA A 45 -1.43 -12.57 -10.83
N GLY A 46 -1.55 -13.61 -11.64
CA GLY A 46 -0.54 -14.66 -11.84
C GLY A 46 0.75 -14.09 -12.43
N GLY A 47 0.64 -13.13 -13.33
CA GLY A 47 1.76 -12.37 -13.90
C GLY A 47 2.59 -11.66 -12.86
N VAL A 48 1.95 -10.97 -11.90
CA VAL A 48 2.64 -10.33 -10.77
C VAL A 48 3.42 -11.34 -9.95
N GLN A 49 2.78 -12.45 -9.54
CA GLN A 49 3.44 -13.49 -8.73
C GLN A 49 4.62 -14.14 -9.46
N SER A 50 4.42 -14.51 -10.72
CA SER A 50 5.45 -15.17 -11.53
C SER A 50 6.64 -14.25 -11.75
N ARG A 51 6.41 -12.96 -12.00
CA ARG A 51 7.46 -11.95 -12.16
C ARG A 51 8.23 -11.76 -10.85
N THR A 52 7.51 -11.57 -9.73
CA THR A 52 8.12 -11.43 -8.41
C THR A 52 8.98 -12.66 -8.08
N LEU A 53 8.44 -13.87 -8.22
CA LEU A 53 9.19 -15.10 -7.97
C LEU A 53 10.41 -15.20 -8.88
N ARG A 54 10.26 -14.90 -10.17
CA ARG A 54 11.38 -14.96 -11.12
C ARG A 54 12.47 -13.97 -10.74
N GLU A 55 12.15 -12.69 -10.59
CA GLU A 55 13.15 -11.65 -10.39
C GLU A 55 13.79 -11.72 -8.99
N TRP A 56 13.04 -12.17 -7.99
CA TRP A 56 13.56 -12.25 -6.61
C TRP A 56 14.15 -13.62 -6.27
N SER A 57 13.86 -14.67 -7.05
CA SER A 57 14.35 -16.02 -6.79
C SER A 57 15.54 -16.46 -7.67
N TYR A 58 15.86 -15.70 -8.71
CA TYR A 58 17.02 -16.04 -9.53
C TYR A 58 18.32 -15.97 -8.72
N PRO A 59 19.24 -16.93 -8.93
CA PRO A 59 20.54 -16.90 -8.26
C PRO A 59 21.18 -15.55 -8.50
N ILE A 60 21.71 -14.96 -7.44
CA ILE A 60 22.56 -13.79 -7.53
C ILE A 60 23.82 -14.27 -8.26
N GLY A 61 23.96 -13.87 -9.55
CA GLY A 61 25.23 -14.03 -10.25
C GLY A 61 26.34 -13.25 -9.53
N ASP A 62 27.53 -13.17 -10.12
CA ASP A 62 28.66 -12.41 -9.54
C ASP A 62 28.42 -10.89 -9.43
N GLY A 63 27.18 -10.43 -9.39
CA GLY A 63 26.76 -9.04 -9.30
C GLY A 63 26.25 -8.66 -7.91
N ASP A 64 25.92 -7.36 -7.75
CA ASP A 64 25.46 -6.71 -6.52
C ASP A 64 24.01 -7.10 -6.08
N GLY A 65 23.40 -8.06 -6.76
CA GLY A 65 22.02 -8.50 -6.48
C GLY A 65 20.93 -7.51 -6.86
N LEU A 66 21.26 -6.41 -7.53
CA LEU A 66 20.30 -5.39 -7.95
C LEU A 66 19.41 -5.89 -9.08
N ARG A 67 18.11 -5.61 -8.97
CA ARG A 67 17.09 -5.92 -9.97
C ARG A 67 16.12 -4.75 -10.11
N THR A 68 15.73 -4.46 -11.33
CA THR A 68 14.64 -3.54 -11.62
C THR A 68 13.43 -4.34 -12.03
N VAL A 69 12.31 -4.14 -11.35
CA VAL A 69 11.07 -4.87 -11.60
C VAL A 69 9.94 -3.87 -11.79
N THR A 70 9.24 -3.98 -12.92
CA THR A 70 8.10 -3.11 -13.25
C THR A 70 6.80 -3.86 -13.10
N TYR A 71 5.82 -3.24 -12.46
CA TYR A 71 4.46 -3.75 -12.30
C TYR A 71 3.45 -2.73 -12.83
N GLY A 72 2.56 -3.19 -13.72
CA GLY A 72 1.42 -2.37 -14.17
C GLY A 72 0.38 -2.20 -13.06
N PHE A 73 -0.29 -1.04 -13.01
CA PHE A 73 -1.36 -0.83 -12.02
C PHE A 73 -2.51 -1.82 -12.20
N ASP A 74 -2.89 -2.16 -13.44
CA ASP A 74 -3.93 -3.15 -13.70
C ASP A 74 -3.55 -4.54 -13.17
N GLU A 75 -2.29 -4.94 -13.37
CA GLU A 75 -1.76 -6.20 -12.84
C GLU A 75 -1.80 -6.23 -11.30
N VAL A 76 -1.32 -5.15 -10.66
CA VAL A 76 -1.32 -5.04 -9.19
C VAL A 76 -2.74 -4.99 -8.66
N ASN A 77 -3.65 -4.27 -9.30
CA ASN A 77 -5.05 -4.18 -8.89
C ASN A 77 -5.79 -5.50 -9.05
N ALA A 78 -5.53 -6.25 -10.12
CA ALA A 78 -6.03 -7.61 -10.27
C ALA A 78 -5.51 -8.53 -9.14
N TRP A 79 -4.24 -8.40 -8.76
CA TRP A 79 -3.65 -9.14 -7.65
C TRP A 79 -4.27 -8.75 -6.30
N LEU A 80 -4.46 -7.46 -6.03
CA LEU A 80 -5.12 -6.97 -4.82
C LEU A 80 -6.54 -7.52 -4.70
N ALA A 81 -7.30 -7.51 -5.79
CA ALA A 81 -8.67 -8.00 -5.82
C ALA A 81 -8.78 -9.52 -5.61
N THR A 82 -7.86 -10.31 -6.20
CA THR A 82 -8.00 -11.78 -6.23
C THR A 82 -7.13 -12.50 -5.18
N ARG A 83 -5.96 -11.97 -4.82
CA ARG A 83 -4.94 -12.69 -4.01
C ARG A 83 -4.68 -12.09 -2.63
N LEU A 84 -4.90 -10.79 -2.41
CA LEU A 84 -4.56 -10.15 -1.13
C LEU A 84 -5.28 -10.77 0.06
N ARG A 85 -6.60 -10.95 0.00
CA ARG A 85 -7.37 -11.53 1.11
C ARG A 85 -6.99 -12.97 1.44
N PRO A 86 -6.84 -13.89 0.47
CA PRO A 86 -6.31 -15.22 0.72
C PRO A 86 -4.91 -15.19 1.35
N LEU A 87 -4.02 -14.34 0.85
CA LEU A 87 -2.66 -14.21 1.40
C LEU A 87 -2.68 -13.79 2.87
N LEU A 88 -3.43 -12.74 3.20
CA LEU A 88 -3.54 -12.25 4.58
C LEU A 88 -4.13 -13.31 5.53
N ARG A 89 -5.15 -14.05 5.09
CA ARG A 89 -5.71 -15.16 5.88
C ARG A 89 -4.69 -16.26 6.16
N ASN A 90 -3.86 -16.59 5.18
CA ASN A 90 -2.80 -17.59 5.35
C ASN A 90 -1.73 -17.13 6.34
N GLN A 91 -1.56 -15.81 6.51
CA GLN A 91 -0.68 -15.21 7.50
C GLN A 91 -1.37 -14.92 8.84
N ASN A 92 -2.59 -15.45 9.06
CA ASN A 92 -3.44 -15.19 10.23
C ASN A 92 -3.79 -13.70 10.44
N VAL A 93 -3.76 -12.90 9.38
CA VAL A 93 -4.22 -11.51 9.38
C VAL A 93 -5.64 -11.47 8.81
N ASN A 94 -6.61 -11.16 9.67
CA ASN A 94 -7.99 -11.00 9.25
C ASN A 94 -8.29 -9.51 9.08
N LEU A 95 -8.63 -9.13 7.86
CA LEU A 95 -9.17 -7.79 7.61
C LEU A 95 -10.56 -7.68 8.23
N PRO A 96 -10.92 -6.50 8.78
CA PRO A 96 -12.28 -6.21 9.21
C PRO A 96 -13.28 -6.46 8.07
N ALA A 97 -14.49 -6.92 8.41
CA ALA A 97 -15.53 -7.17 7.42
C ALA A 97 -15.96 -5.88 6.69
N GLU A 98 -15.78 -4.75 7.35
CA GLU A 98 -16.07 -3.41 6.85
C GLU A 98 -15.07 -2.93 5.78
N VAL A 99 -13.89 -3.54 5.70
CA VAL A 99 -12.90 -3.22 4.66
C VAL A 99 -13.16 -4.08 3.44
N GLY A 100 -13.48 -3.45 2.32
CA GLY A 100 -13.78 -4.11 1.06
C GLY A 100 -12.55 -4.26 0.16
N GLU A 101 -12.67 -3.79 -1.06
CA GLU A 101 -11.64 -3.90 -2.11
C GLU A 101 -10.51 -2.91 -1.90
N PHE A 102 -9.36 -3.24 -2.48
CA PHE A 102 -8.19 -2.38 -2.49
C PHE A 102 -7.79 -2.05 -3.91
N MET A 103 -7.26 -0.85 -4.11
CA MET A 103 -6.64 -0.46 -5.37
C MET A 103 -5.38 0.35 -5.14
N LEU A 104 -4.47 0.28 -6.11
CA LEU A 104 -3.29 1.10 -6.21
C LEU A 104 -3.36 1.98 -7.46
N ALA A 105 -3.03 3.24 -7.34
CA ALA A 105 -3.00 4.17 -8.47
C ALA A 105 -1.92 5.24 -8.28
N GLN A 106 -1.60 5.95 -9.37
CA GLN A 106 -0.81 7.17 -9.31
C GLN A 106 -1.73 8.39 -9.40
N ARG A 107 -1.55 9.37 -8.52
CA ARG A 107 -2.22 10.68 -8.56
C ARG A 107 -1.23 11.77 -8.13
N ASP A 108 -1.16 12.83 -8.92
CA ASP A 108 -0.27 13.97 -8.61
C ASP A 108 1.15 13.55 -8.22
N GLU A 109 1.75 12.65 -9.00
CA GLU A 109 3.09 12.08 -8.76
C GLU A 109 3.23 11.32 -7.42
N GLN A 110 2.13 10.91 -6.82
CA GLN A 110 2.10 10.12 -5.59
C GLN A 110 1.45 8.76 -5.82
N LEU A 111 1.95 7.76 -5.11
CA LEU A 111 1.27 6.47 -5.03
C LEU A 111 0.09 6.59 -4.07
N VAL A 112 -1.05 6.12 -4.51
CA VAL A 112 -2.30 6.12 -3.73
C VAL A 112 -2.74 4.68 -3.51
N LEU A 113 -2.86 4.28 -2.26
CA LEU A 113 -3.60 3.08 -1.87
C LEU A 113 -5.00 3.50 -1.45
N ALA A 114 -5.99 3.08 -2.19
CA ALA A 114 -7.39 3.31 -1.84
C ALA A 114 -8.07 1.98 -1.48
N PHE A 115 -9.08 2.08 -0.62
CA PHE A 115 -9.93 0.94 -0.27
C PHE A 115 -11.33 1.43 0.10
N ASP A 116 -12.33 0.61 -0.16
CA ASP A 116 -13.66 0.89 0.34
C ASP A 116 -13.79 0.45 1.80
N TYR A 117 -14.54 1.23 2.54
CA TYR A 117 -14.81 1.00 3.95
C TYR A 117 -16.29 1.22 4.25
N GLU A 118 -16.96 0.20 4.76
CA GLU A 118 -18.37 0.29 5.14
C GLU A 118 -18.49 0.78 6.59
N SER A 119 -18.98 2.00 6.74
CA SER A 119 -19.27 2.59 8.05
C SER A 119 -20.73 2.39 8.43
N ALA A 120 -21.00 1.89 9.64
CA ALA A 120 -22.35 1.73 10.16
C ALA A 120 -23.18 3.03 10.15
N THR A 121 -22.53 4.19 10.23
CA THR A 121 -23.20 5.51 10.28
C THR A 121 -23.18 6.25 8.95
N LEU A 122 -22.16 6.03 8.12
CA LEU A 122 -21.94 6.80 6.89
C LEU A 122 -22.13 5.97 5.62
N GLY A 123 -22.38 4.65 5.73
CA GLY A 123 -22.41 3.72 4.58
C GLY A 123 -21.03 3.50 3.97
N SER A 124 -20.97 2.97 2.74
CA SER A 124 -19.70 2.74 2.03
C SER A 124 -18.98 4.05 1.71
N ARG A 125 -17.67 4.08 1.93
CA ARG A 125 -16.79 5.23 1.71
C ARG A 125 -15.45 4.76 1.15
N ILE A 126 -14.86 5.59 0.32
CA ILE A 126 -13.52 5.32 -0.19
C ILE A 126 -12.51 6.05 0.68
N ALA A 127 -11.64 5.30 1.31
CA ALA A 127 -10.48 5.82 2.03
C ALA A 127 -9.25 5.72 1.13
N SER A 128 -8.42 6.77 1.12
CA SER A 128 -7.24 6.84 0.27
C SER A 128 -6.05 7.33 1.07
N LEU A 129 -4.93 6.64 0.96
CA LEU A 129 -3.66 6.97 1.57
C LEU A 129 -2.67 7.35 0.47
N TYR A 130 -2.08 8.52 0.58
CA TYR A 130 -1.09 9.06 -0.35
C TYR A 130 0.29 8.86 0.24
N PHE A 131 1.15 8.15 -0.49
CA PHE A 131 2.48 7.82 -0.04
C PHE A 131 3.53 8.75 -0.66
N GLU A 132 4.53 9.04 0.14
CA GLU A 132 5.76 9.71 -0.27
C GLU A 132 6.93 8.77 0.02
N PHE A 133 7.79 8.63 -0.96
CA PHE A 133 8.98 7.78 -0.89
C PHE A 133 10.23 8.65 -0.77
N ARG A 134 11.23 8.11 -0.11
CA ARG A 134 12.56 8.71 0.01
C ARG A 134 13.58 7.62 -0.15
N SER A 135 14.31 7.69 -1.25
CA SER A 135 15.53 6.93 -1.46
C SER A 135 16.72 7.81 -1.06
N GLU A 136 17.72 7.23 -0.43
CA GLU A 136 18.97 7.93 -0.19
C GLU A 136 19.93 7.72 -1.38
N PRO A 137 20.75 8.73 -1.71
CA PRO A 137 21.71 8.60 -2.80
C PRO A 137 22.73 7.49 -2.51
N ASP A 138 23.25 6.90 -3.58
CA ASP A 138 24.32 5.89 -3.51
C ASP A 138 25.48 6.43 -2.70
N THR A 139 25.82 5.74 -1.60
CA THR A 139 27.03 5.97 -0.82
C THR A 139 28.06 4.88 -1.13
N GLU A 140 29.31 5.06 -0.69
CA GLU A 140 30.35 4.02 -0.83
C GLU A 140 29.95 2.69 -0.14
N GLU A 141 29.05 2.74 0.83
CA GLU A 141 28.50 1.60 1.55
C GLU A 141 27.27 0.96 0.86
N GLY A 142 26.80 1.56 -0.24
CA GLY A 142 25.63 1.14 -0.98
C GLY A 142 24.41 2.03 -0.75
N ARG A 143 23.27 1.64 -1.34
CA ARG A 143 21.98 2.35 -1.17
C ARG A 143 21.27 1.85 0.06
N ASP A 144 20.75 2.78 0.85
CA ASP A 144 19.90 2.47 1.98
C ASP A 144 18.52 1.94 1.54
N PRO A 145 17.88 1.14 2.38
CA PRO A 145 16.51 0.70 2.13
C PRO A 145 15.55 1.89 1.98
N LEU A 146 14.58 1.75 1.07
CA LEU A 146 13.57 2.77 0.81
C LEU A 146 12.83 3.15 2.10
N ALA A 147 12.70 4.45 2.32
CA ALA A 147 11.87 4.99 3.37
C ALA A 147 10.54 5.50 2.81
N VAL A 148 9.43 5.19 3.50
CA VAL A 148 8.08 5.55 3.11
C VAL A 148 7.37 6.30 4.23
N ARG A 149 6.51 7.26 3.87
CA ARG A 149 5.55 7.86 4.80
C ARG A 149 4.20 8.07 4.16
N VAL A 150 3.14 8.10 4.98
CA VAL A 150 1.85 8.58 4.53
C VAL A 150 1.86 10.11 4.61
N ARG A 151 1.82 10.76 3.46
CA ARG A 151 1.80 12.23 3.34
C ARG A 151 0.44 12.79 3.69
N SER A 152 -0.61 12.20 3.14
CA SER A 152 -2.00 12.64 3.35
C SER A 152 -2.96 11.46 3.27
N ALA A 153 -4.17 11.69 3.74
CA ALA A 153 -5.26 10.74 3.65
C ALA A 153 -6.54 11.47 3.23
N GLN A 154 -7.43 10.75 2.58
CA GLN A 154 -8.73 11.26 2.15
C GLN A 154 -9.83 10.25 2.48
N ALA A 155 -11.05 10.76 2.69
CA ALA A 155 -12.26 9.96 2.63
C ALA A 155 -13.17 10.61 1.57
N GLY A 156 -13.48 9.87 0.50
CA GLY A 156 -14.00 10.46 -0.71
C GLY A 156 -13.03 11.51 -1.26
N GLU A 157 -13.51 12.74 -1.45
CA GLU A 157 -12.67 13.90 -1.84
C GLU A 157 -12.24 14.78 -0.65
N GLN A 158 -12.63 14.43 0.57
CA GLN A 158 -12.30 15.21 1.76
C GLN A 158 -10.93 14.81 2.32
N HIS A 159 -10.01 15.76 2.40
CA HIS A 159 -8.74 15.56 3.10
C HIS A 159 -8.95 15.33 4.59
N LEU A 160 -8.33 14.27 5.10
CA LEU A 160 -8.34 13.92 6.51
C LEU A 160 -6.93 13.96 7.08
N SER A 161 -6.83 14.22 8.36
CA SER A 161 -5.58 14.02 9.08
C SER A 161 -5.31 12.53 9.21
N VAL A 162 -4.11 12.07 8.81
CA VAL A 162 -3.67 10.67 9.01
C VAL A 162 -3.83 10.26 10.48
N ARG A 163 -3.50 11.17 11.42
CA ARG A 163 -3.67 10.94 12.86
C ARG A 163 -5.14 10.70 13.23
N TYR A 164 -6.08 11.38 12.58
CA TYR A 164 -7.51 11.16 12.81
C TYR A 164 -7.94 9.78 12.36
N LEU A 165 -7.53 9.36 11.14
CA LEU A 165 -7.84 8.02 10.63
C LEU A 165 -7.25 6.92 11.52
N VAL A 166 -5.97 7.04 11.88
CA VAL A 166 -5.32 6.09 12.81
C VAL A 166 -6.06 6.05 14.16
N GLY A 167 -6.50 7.21 14.66
CA GLY A 167 -7.30 7.29 15.89
C GLY A 167 -8.64 6.55 15.81
N GLN A 168 -9.31 6.61 14.66
CA GLN A 168 -10.60 5.90 14.45
C GLN A 168 -10.42 4.39 14.33
N VAL A 169 -9.29 3.96 13.79
CA VAL A 169 -9.03 2.56 13.46
C VAL A 169 -8.38 1.79 14.61
N LYS A 170 -7.54 2.45 15.43
CA LYS A 170 -6.76 1.80 16.51
C LYS A 170 -7.60 1.09 17.57
N ASP A 171 -8.83 1.57 17.81
CA ASP A 171 -9.73 1.05 18.84
C ASP A 171 -10.62 -0.10 18.31
N GLN A 172 -10.49 -0.46 17.03
CA GLN A 172 -11.25 -1.56 16.45
C GLN A 172 -10.66 -2.92 16.82
N PRO A 173 -11.46 -3.85 17.41
CA PRO A 173 -10.98 -5.16 17.86
C PRO A 173 -10.29 -5.98 16.78
N ALA A 174 -10.74 -5.86 15.53
CA ALA A 174 -10.20 -6.59 14.39
C ALA A 174 -8.76 -6.15 14.01
N LEU A 175 -8.32 -4.97 14.43
CA LEU A 175 -7.00 -4.40 14.14
C LEU A 175 -6.03 -4.48 15.34
N GLN A 176 -6.38 -5.22 16.38
CA GLN A 176 -5.58 -5.37 17.59
C GLN A 176 -4.41 -6.36 17.45
N SER A 177 -4.16 -6.91 16.24
CA SER A 177 -2.91 -7.65 16.03
C SER A 177 -1.71 -6.73 16.24
N ALA A 178 -0.70 -7.18 16.99
CA ALA A 178 0.44 -6.35 17.39
C ALA A 178 1.15 -5.70 16.18
N GLY A 179 1.32 -6.44 15.07
CA GLY A 179 1.97 -5.93 13.86
C GLY A 179 1.17 -4.84 13.15
N LEU A 180 -0.16 -4.94 13.14
CA LEU A 180 -1.03 -3.95 12.50
C LEU A 180 -1.11 -2.66 13.32
N GLN A 181 -1.12 -2.76 14.65
CA GLN A 181 -1.06 -1.59 15.53
C GLN A 181 0.26 -0.84 15.41
N GLU A 182 1.37 -1.55 15.32
CA GLU A 182 2.68 -0.95 15.11
C GLU A 182 2.75 -0.23 13.77
N LEU A 183 2.26 -0.86 12.69
CA LEU A 183 2.16 -0.23 11.37
C LEU A 183 1.30 1.04 11.42
N LEU A 184 0.11 0.98 12.01
CA LEU A 184 -0.78 2.13 12.13
C LEU A 184 -0.18 3.27 12.96
N GLN A 185 0.48 2.95 14.07
CA GLN A 185 1.17 3.95 14.88
C GLN A 185 2.30 4.61 14.10
N THR A 186 3.04 3.83 13.34
CA THR A 186 4.14 4.28 12.51
C THR A 186 3.64 5.17 11.38
N LEU A 187 2.58 4.78 10.67
CA LEU A 187 1.92 5.60 9.66
C LEU A 187 1.36 6.91 10.22
N GLY A 188 0.87 6.89 11.47
CA GLY A 188 0.34 8.08 12.15
C GLY A 188 1.38 9.12 12.54
N ARG A 189 2.67 8.76 12.59
CA ARG A 189 3.75 9.64 13.06
C ARG A 189 4.24 10.67 12.05
N ARG A 190 3.81 10.61 10.79
CA ARG A 190 4.28 11.47 9.69
C ARG A 190 5.81 11.43 9.47
N HIS A 191 6.52 10.47 10.05
CA HIS A 191 7.93 10.25 9.82
C HIS A 191 8.12 9.25 8.70
N PHE A 192 9.25 9.35 8.04
CA PHE A 192 9.68 8.29 7.13
C PHE A 192 10.02 7.04 7.93
N VAL A 193 9.60 5.92 7.43
CA VAL A 193 9.83 4.59 7.98
C VAL A 193 10.54 3.79 6.93
N THR A 194 11.69 3.28 7.28
CA THR A 194 12.43 2.37 6.42
C THR A 194 11.64 1.07 6.23
N LEU A 195 11.47 0.66 4.98
CA LEU A 195 10.84 -0.62 4.69
C LEU A 195 11.75 -1.76 5.14
N PRO A 196 11.23 -2.70 5.92
CA PRO A 196 12.01 -3.87 6.31
C PRO A 196 12.28 -4.75 5.09
N PRO A 197 13.37 -5.53 5.09
CA PRO A 197 13.59 -6.55 4.09
C PRO A 197 12.43 -7.54 4.04
N ILE A 198 12.11 -8.00 2.84
CA ILE A 198 11.02 -8.94 2.56
C ILE A 198 11.63 -10.33 2.40
N PRO A 199 11.28 -11.31 3.24
CA PRO A 199 11.78 -12.67 3.07
C PRO A 199 11.26 -13.27 1.75
N VAL A 200 12.18 -13.70 0.90
CA VAL A 200 11.88 -14.37 -0.38
C VAL A 200 11.76 -15.87 -0.15
N ASP A 201 12.69 -16.42 0.59
CA ASP A 201 12.72 -17.81 1.07
C ASP A 201 13.56 -17.92 2.36
N ASP A 202 13.84 -19.14 2.82
CA ASP A 202 14.60 -19.41 4.06
C ASP A 202 16.05 -18.90 4.03
N ARG A 203 16.56 -18.48 2.86
CA ARG A 203 17.96 -18.09 2.65
C ARG A 203 18.13 -16.72 2.03
N ARG A 204 17.06 -16.10 1.57
CA ARG A 204 17.15 -14.85 0.81
C ARG A 204 16.12 -13.85 1.26
N GLU A 205 16.53 -12.60 1.23
CA GLU A 205 15.67 -11.45 1.46
C GLU A 205 15.81 -10.42 0.32
N ALA A 206 14.74 -9.70 0.10
CA ALA A 206 14.68 -8.62 -0.88
C ALA A 206 14.49 -7.29 -0.16
N THR A 207 15.35 -6.33 -0.44
CA THR A 207 15.28 -4.97 0.08
C THR A 207 14.88 -4.04 -1.05
N VAL A 208 13.78 -3.31 -0.91
CA VAL A 208 13.41 -2.26 -1.84
C VAL A 208 14.28 -1.04 -1.57
N LEU A 209 14.96 -0.54 -2.61
CA LEU A 209 15.89 0.59 -2.53
C LEU A 209 15.33 1.86 -3.14
N ASP A 210 14.49 1.72 -4.19
CA ASP A 210 13.89 2.86 -4.88
C ASP A 210 12.55 2.48 -5.49
N VAL A 211 11.71 3.50 -5.70
CA VAL A 211 10.40 3.40 -6.34
C VAL A 211 10.25 4.54 -7.33
N GLU A 212 10.09 4.20 -8.60
CA GLU A 212 9.76 5.16 -9.65
C GLU A 212 8.30 4.96 -10.08
N LEU A 213 7.53 6.03 -10.03
CA LEU A 213 6.14 6.01 -10.46
C LEU A 213 6.06 6.32 -11.95
N GLN A 214 5.43 5.43 -12.70
CA GLN A 214 5.14 5.59 -14.12
C GLN A 214 3.64 5.78 -14.34
N PRO A 215 3.19 6.41 -15.41
CA PRO A 215 1.75 6.67 -15.64
C PRO A 215 0.87 5.42 -15.58
N THR A 216 1.41 4.25 -15.94
CA THR A 216 0.69 2.98 -16.00
C THR A 216 1.14 1.95 -14.98
N GLY A 217 2.07 2.30 -14.08
CA GLY A 217 2.61 1.32 -13.16
C GLY A 217 3.66 1.88 -12.19
N VAL A 218 4.36 0.97 -11.57
CA VAL A 218 5.44 1.25 -10.62
C VAL A 218 6.68 0.42 -10.98
N GLU A 219 7.82 1.05 -10.98
CA GLU A 219 9.11 0.40 -11.12
C GLU A 219 9.82 0.38 -9.76
N LEU A 220 10.30 -0.79 -9.38
CA LEU A 220 11.00 -1.01 -8.11
C LEU A 220 12.45 -1.37 -8.40
N LEU A 221 13.37 -0.70 -7.74
CA LEU A 221 14.77 -1.14 -7.63
C LEU A 221 14.89 -1.97 -6.35
N VAL A 222 15.26 -3.23 -6.50
CA VAL A 222 15.32 -4.21 -5.41
C VAL A 222 16.72 -4.80 -5.34
N ARG A 223 17.27 -4.95 -4.13
CA ARG A 223 18.46 -5.75 -3.86
C ARG A 223 18.01 -7.09 -3.27
N VAL A 224 18.42 -8.19 -3.91
CA VAL A 224 18.21 -9.53 -3.37
C VAL A 224 19.54 -9.99 -2.76
N ALA A 225 19.55 -10.26 -1.46
CA ALA A 225 20.71 -10.73 -0.74
C ALA A 225 20.49 -12.14 -0.19
N SER A 226 21.55 -12.95 -0.16
CA SER A 226 21.52 -14.20 0.57
C SER A 226 21.62 -13.91 2.06
N HIS A 227 20.70 -14.50 2.83
CA HIS A 227 20.86 -14.53 4.28
C HIS A 227 21.94 -15.59 4.57
N ASP A 228 23.18 -15.17 4.65
CA ASP A 228 24.23 -16.06 5.12
C ASP A 228 23.85 -16.51 6.53
N ALA A 229 23.69 -17.80 6.70
CA ALA A 229 23.62 -18.46 7.99
C ALA A 229 25.01 -18.34 8.68
N SER A 230 25.42 -17.08 8.90
CA SER A 230 26.59 -16.77 9.72
C SER A 230 26.11 -16.75 11.16
N ASP A 231 25.92 -17.96 11.72
CA ASP A 231 26.32 -18.17 13.11
C ASP A 231 26.11 -19.64 13.47
N GLY A 232 27.17 -20.35 13.51
CA GLY A 232 27.14 -21.74 13.97
C GLY A 232 28.52 -22.39 14.01
N SER A 233 29.58 -21.58 14.13
CA SER A 233 30.89 -22.14 14.50
C SER A 233 31.64 -21.16 15.40
N ALA A 234 31.22 -21.13 16.64
CA ALA A 234 32.12 -20.80 17.72
C ALA A 234 32.35 -22.11 18.51
N ASP A 235 33.50 -22.72 18.22
CA ASP A 235 34.08 -23.76 19.07
C ASP A 235 34.32 -23.30 20.52
#